data_4c077714b78f90255cc1b1cd5f0894eb
#
_entry.id   4c077714b78f90255cc1b1cd5f0894eb
#
_cell.length_a   1.000
_cell.length_b   1.000
_cell.length_c   1.000
_cell.angle_alpha   90.00
_cell.angle_beta   90.00
_cell.angle_gamma   90.00
#
_symmetry.space_group_name_H-M   'P 1'
#
loop_
_entity.id
_entity.type
_entity.pdbx_description
1 polymer ?
#
loop_
_entity_poly.entity_id
_entity_poly.type
_entity_poly.pdbx_seq_one_letter_code
_entity_poly.pdbx_strand_id
1 'polypeptide(L)'
;MTRSEEPAGRARRYRLHPGSDVNTSPDAVPSLFSDLEAGYVRAGSSGARTYELCCTVGGRRTRIRVIGNDLGEQILRPFSHLELPSGVSDDKADLTIDLWDANIIDNAGQRVGTTPSQAWFQQVSASDDGRFLAHHLPNTLSCLDRVQNRILGMIAWHPEIFIYERGKPLTLPLLQWLGDHDLPVIHAGLVARAGRGALLVGRSGAGKTTLSLRCLRSGFDFVGEDYVALEALPEGGRILGHSLYASAFLQTEHLPGLGIPGTCIHTGRQPDEHKSPAMLDRSFSEQLRSAVGIEAMALTRIVDTTGTRISPVRKGEALLELAKGSLLQIPNVGMRSFKVLAELVEHVPCYRLEYGLALDAGPAGVDEILSAAAEKST
;
A
#
# COMPACT_ATOMS: atom_id res chain seq x y z
N MET A 1 57.01 -10.81 -0.89
CA MET A 1 56.21 -9.86 -1.69
C MET A 1 54.76 -10.37 -1.72
N THR A 2 54.04 -10.03 -0.72
CA THR A 2 52.61 -10.39 -0.54
C THR A 2 51.78 -9.19 -0.94
N ARG A 3 51.02 -9.33 -2.01
CA ARG A 3 49.99 -8.34 -2.42
C ARG A 3 48.83 -8.47 -1.46
N SER A 4 48.57 -7.41 -0.72
CA SER A 4 47.35 -7.21 0.05
C SER A 4 46.19 -6.94 -0.90
N GLU A 5 45.21 -7.83 -0.93
CA GLU A 5 43.92 -7.59 -1.54
C GLU A 5 43.16 -6.56 -0.70
N GLU A 6 42.82 -5.42 -1.30
CA GLU A 6 41.87 -4.47 -0.74
C GLU A 6 40.46 -5.09 -0.80
N PRO A 7 39.67 -5.01 0.27
CA PRO A 7 38.28 -5.49 0.26
C PRO A 7 37.42 -4.56 -0.57
N ALA A 8 36.68 -5.17 -1.50
CA ALA A 8 35.69 -4.57 -2.37
C ALA A 8 34.71 -3.62 -1.64
N GLY A 9 34.41 -2.55 -2.32
CA GLY A 9 33.67 -1.38 -1.93
C GLY A 9 32.57 -1.57 -0.89
N ARG A 10 32.72 -0.91 0.25
CA ARG A 10 31.62 -0.58 1.15
C ARG A 10 30.65 0.32 0.39
N ALA A 11 29.44 -0.20 0.11
CA ALA A 11 28.31 0.61 -0.35
C ALA A 11 28.22 1.84 0.58
N ARG A 12 28.37 3.03 0.00
CA ARG A 12 28.19 4.29 0.72
C ARG A 12 26.74 4.32 1.14
N ARG A 13 26.47 4.15 2.43
CA ARG A 13 25.14 4.39 3.01
C ARG A 13 24.85 5.87 2.80
N TYR A 14 23.98 6.17 1.87
CA TYR A 14 23.38 7.49 1.74
C TYR A 14 22.46 7.70 2.94
N ARG A 15 23.05 8.13 4.05
CA ARG A 15 22.28 8.65 5.17
C ARG A 15 21.94 10.09 4.83
N LEU A 16 20.70 10.45 4.86
CA LEU A 16 20.30 11.82 5.13
C LEU A 16 21.09 12.23 6.38
N HIS A 17 21.83 13.33 6.34
CA HIS A 17 22.83 13.63 7.36
C HIS A 17 22.21 13.62 8.77
N PRO A 18 22.82 12.96 9.77
CA PRO A 18 22.41 13.10 11.15
C PRO A 18 22.71 14.55 11.57
N GLY A 19 21.68 15.38 11.77
CA GLY A 19 21.88 16.71 12.30
C GLY A 19 20.87 17.79 12.00
N SER A 20 19.85 17.53 11.21
CA SER A 20 18.69 18.45 11.14
C SER A 20 17.44 17.72 11.60
N ASP A 21 17.12 17.83 12.88
CA ASP A 21 15.80 17.44 13.38
C ASP A 21 14.77 18.34 12.72
N VAL A 22 13.92 17.78 11.83
CA VAL A 22 12.75 18.50 11.33
C VAL A 22 11.86 18.74 12.55
N ASN A 23 11.62 19.99 12.87
CA ASN A 23 10.70 20.34 13.94
C ASN A 23 9.28 19.95 13.49
N THR A 24 8.71 18.95 14.18
CA THR A 24 7.37 18.45 13.96
C THR A 24 6.48 18.67 15.16
N SER A 25 6.77 19.67 15.98
CA SER A 25 5.82 20.13 16.98
C SER A 25 4.51 20.59 16.30
N PRO A 26 3.34 20.47 16.94
CA PRO A 26 2.06 20.80 16.30
C PRO A 26 2.00 22.19 15.67
N ASP A 27 2.61 23.17 16.28
CA ASP A 27 2.73 24.55 15.80
C ASP A 27 3.68 24.71 14.62
N ALA A 28 4.63 23.78 14.39
CA ALA A 28 5.56 23.81 13.29
C ALA A 28 5.02 23.11 12.00
N VAL A 29 4.00 22.25 12.11
CA VAL A 29 3.48 21.50 10.96
C VAL A 29 2.91 22.39 9.84
N PRO A 30 2.20 23.50 10.12
CA PRO A 30 1.75 24.40 9.07
C PRO A 30 2.90 25.07 8.29
N SER A 31 3.99 25.47 8.99
CA SER A 31 5.17 26.02 8.31
C SER A 31 5.91 24.98 7.50
N LEU A 32 5.95 23.73 7.96
CA LEU A 32 6.50 22.59 7.22
C LEU A 32 5.76 22.39 5.88
N PHE A 33 4.43 22.49 5.86
CA PHE A 33 3.68 22.40 4.60
C PHE A 33 4.09 23.53 3.61
N SER A 34 4.23 24.75 4.10
CA SER A 34 4.68 25.88 3.28
C SER A 34 6.11 25.68 2.76
N ASP A 35 7.01 25.13 3.56
CA ASP A 35 8.39 24.83 3.16
C ASP A 35 8.43 23.73 2.09
N LEU A 36 7.61 22.69 2.24
CA LEU A 36 7.44 21.64 1.23
C LEU A 36 6.88 22.23 -0.08
N GLU A 37 5.90 23.13 -0.02
CA GLU A 37 5.36 23.78 -1.21
C GLU A 37 6.42 24.64 -1.92
N ALA A 38 7.16 25.44 -1.18
CA ALA A 38 8.27 26.21 -1.73
C ALA A 38 9.36 25.32 -2.34
N GLY A 39 9.62 24.15 -1.73
CA GLY A 39 10.52 23.13 -2.27
C GLY A 39 10.04 22.57 -3.60
N TYR A 40 8.76 22.23 -3.70
CA TYR A 40 8.15 21.72 -4.93
C TYR A 40 8.25 22.74 -6.09
N VAL A 41 7.96 24.02 -5.82
CA VAL A 41 8.10 25.10 -6.81
C VAL A 41 9.55 25.25 -7.29
N ARG A 42 10.52 25.22 -6.37
CA ARG A 42 11.95 25.26 -6.74
C ARG A 42 12.36 24.07 -7.59
N ALA A 43 11.91 22.86 -7.21
CA ALA A 43 12.18 21.66 -7.99
C ALA A 43 11.61 21.77 -9.42
N GLY A 44 10.42 22.33 -9.58
CA GLY A 44 9.82 22.60 -10.89
C GLY A 44 10.63 23.56 -11.77
N SER A 45 11.40 24.48 -11.14
CA SER A 45 12.26 25.41 -11.86
C SER A 45 13.66 24.86 -12.16
N SER A 46 14.00 23.66 -11.71
CA SER A 46 15.33 23.06 -11.86
C SER A 46 15.65 22.52 -13.25
N GLY A 47 14.63 22.36 -14.11
CA GLY A 47 14.76 21.67 -15.39
C GLY A 47 14.68 20.12 -15.28
N ALA A 48 14.46 19.58 -14.09
CA ALA A 48 14.21 18.15 -13.93
C ALA A 48 12.88 17.73 -14.55
N ARG A 49 12.81 16.48 -15.00
CA ARG A 49 11.60 15.94 -15.62
C ARG A 49 10.44 15.89 -14.63
N THR A 50 9.28 16.34 -15.07
CA THR A 50 8.01 16.14 -14.35
C THR A 50 7.25 14.99 -14.96
N TYR A 51 6.78 14.10 -14.10
CA TYR A 51 5.89 13.00 -14.45
C TYR A 51 4.51 13.30 -13.85
N GLU A 52 3.48 12.89 -14.56
CA GLU A 52 2.10 13.04 -14.09
C GLU A 52 1.32 11.74 -14.35
N LEU A 53 0.49 11.37 -13.39
CA LEU A 53 -0.45 10.26 -13.47
C LEU A 53 -1.80 10.69 -12.92
N CYS A 54 -2.85 10.57 -13.74
CA CYS A 54 -4.23 10.69 -13.31
C CYS A 54 -4.82 9.29 -13.13
N CYS A 55 -5.25 8.96 -11.92
CA CYS A 55 -5.64 7.62 -11.53
C CYS A 55 -6.79 7.63 -10.52
N THR A 56 -7.26 6.44 -10.14
CA THR A 56 -8.24 6.27 -9.06
C THR A 56 -7.61 5.54 -7.88
N VAL A 57 -7.29 6.23 -6.80
CA VAL A 57 -6.80 5.60 -5.57
C VAL A 57 -7.95 5.43 -4.61
N GLY A 58 -8.24 4.18 -4.20
CA GLY A 58 -9.40 3.89 -3.35
C GLY A 58 -10.73 4.32 -3.97
N GLY A 59 -10.86 4.29 -5.29
CA GLY A 59 -12.05 4.74 -6.00
C GLY A 59 -12.19 6.27 -6.16
N ARG A 60 -11.22 7.05 -5.67
CA ARG A 60 -11.23 8.52 -5.74
C ARG A 60 -10.26 9.02 -6.80
N ARG A 61 -10.67 10.01 -7.59
CA ARG A 61 -9.81 10.64 -8.61
C ARG A 61 -8.60 11.29 -7.95
N THR A 62 -7.44 10.87 -8.34
CA THR A 62 -6.18 11.31 -7.77
C THR A 62 -5.24 11.76 -8.88
N ARG A 63 -4.69 12.96 -8.74
CA ARG A 63 -3.60 13.45 -9.60
C ARG A 63 -2.30 13.35 -8.85
N ILE A 64 -1.33 12.63 -9.42
CA ILE A 64 0.01 12.48 -8.84
C ILE A 64 1.00 13.15 -9.77
N ARG A 65 1.76 14.14 -9.29
CA ARG A 65 2.83 14.80 -10.01
C ARG A 65 4.15 14.59 -9.28
N VAL A 66 5.17 14.20 -10.02
CA VAL A 66 6.48 13.87 -9.46
C VAL A 66 7.57 14.57 -10.27
N ILE A 67 8.39 15.38 -9.60
CA ILE A 67 9.54 16.06 -10.20
C ILE A 67 10.80 15.29 -9.81
N GLY A 68 11.48 14.69 -10.80
CA GLY A 68 12.69 13.89 -10.57
C GLY A 68 12.89 12.84 -11.65
N ASN A 69 14.11 12.69 -12.17
CA ASN A 69 14.36 11.88 -13.35
C ASN A 69 14.04 10.39 -13.13
N ASP A 70 14.61 9.78 -12.09
CA ASP A 70 14.39 8.37 -11.77
C ASP A 70 13.22 8.15 -10.81
N LEU A 71 12.98 9.12 -9.93
CA LEU A 71 11.94 9.06 -8.92
C LEU A 71 10.55 8.85 -9.54
N GLY A 72 10.23 9.60 -10.61
CA GLY A 72 8.89 9.61 -11.21
C GLY A 72 8.46 8.23 -11.66
N GLU A 73 9.29 7.52 -12.43
CA GLU A 73 8.97 6.18 -12.90
C GLU A 73 8.76 5.18 -11.76
N GLN A 74 9.58 5.28 -10.73
CA GLN A 74 9.54 4.31 -9.63
C GLN A 74 8.36 4.52 -8.68
N ILE A 75 8.04 5.78 -8.37
CA ILE A 75 6.95 6.12 -7.44
C ILE A 75 5.57 6.00 -8.10
N LEU A 76 5.45 6.25 -9.39
CA LEU A 76 4.18 6.09 -10.11
C LEU A 76 3.84 4.63 -10.44
N ARG A 77 4.86 3.79 -10.55
CA ARG A 77 4.69 2.38 -10.94
C ARG A 77 3.69 1.59 -10.10
N PRO A 78 3.65 1.67 -8.75
CA PRO A 78 2.65 0.99 -7.93
C PRO A 78 1.20 1.41 -8.21
N PHE A 79 0.98 2.59 -8.81
CA PHE A 79 -0.33 3.14 -9.13
C PHE A 79 -0.73 2.95 -10.61
N SER A 80 0.17 2.46 -11.47
CA SER A 80 -0.02 2.43 -12.92
C SER A 80 -1.28 1.69 -13.38
N HIS A 81 -1.68 0.64 -12.66
CA HIS A 81 -2.90 -0.13 -12.96
C HIS A 81 -4.21 0.63 -12.63
N LEU A 82 -4.12 1.76 -11.96
CA LEU A 82 -5.23 2.63 -11.58
C LEU A 82 -5.38 3.83 -12.53
N GLU A 83 -4.55 3.92 -13.56
CA GLU A 83 -4.55 5.01 -14.53
C GLU A 83 -5.92 5.17 -15.19
N LEU A 84 -6.37 6.40 -15.27
CA LEU A 84 -7.62 6.74 -15.94
C LEU A 84 -7.44 6.72 -17.46
N PRO A 85 -8.47 6.32 -18.23
CA PRO A 85 -8.42 6.39 -19.69
C PRO A 85 -8.08 7.80 -20.18
N SER A 86 -7.30 7.89 -21.26
CA SER A 86 -6.93 9.15 -21.89
C SER A 86 -8.16 9.98 -22.25
N GLY A 87 -8.17 11.26 -21.90
CA GLY A 87 -9.27 12.20 -22.20
C GLY A 87 -10.29 12.38 -21.06
N VAL A 88 -10.10 11.74 -19.92
CA VAL A 88 -10.85 12.10 -18.71
C VAL A 88 -10.29 13.44 -18.20
N SER A 89 -11.16 14.49 -18.14
CA SER A 89 -10.73 15.83 -17.72
C SER A 89 -10.11 15.83 -16.34
N ASP A 90 -8.95 16.46 -16.23
CA ASP A 90 -8.14 16.63 -15.02
C ASP A 90 -8.74 17.63 -14.00
N ASP A 91 -9.77 18.37 -14.40
CA ASP A 91 -10.24 19.55 -13.67
C ASP A 91 -10.86 19.27 -12.29
N LYS A 92 -11.04 18.01 -11.91
CA LYS A 92 -11.70 17.62 -10.65
C LYS A 92 -11.02 16.40 -9.99
N ALA A 93 -9.76 16.51 -9.63
CA ALA A 93 -9.15 15.52 -8.74
C ALA A 93 -9.69 15.70 -7.31
N ASP A 94 -10.11 14.60 -6.67
CA ASP A 94 -10.50 14.58 -5.27
C ASP A 94 -9.28 14.74 -4.36
N LEU A 95 -8.11 14.26 -4.83
CA LEU A 95 -6.81 14.35 -4.16
C LEU A 95 -5.72 14.78 -5.14
N THR A 96 -4.88 15.71 -4.75
CA THR A 96 -3.66 16.07 -5.46
C THR A 96 -2.43 15.66 -4.65
N ILE A 97 -1.47 14.99 -5.30
CA ILE A 97 -0.21 14.57 -4.71
C ILE A 97 0.93 15.19 -5.50
N ASP A 98 1.74 16.02 -4.85
CA ASP A 98 2.86 16.72 -5.43
C ASP A 98 4.16 16.30 -4.75
N LEU A 99 5.03 15.63 -5.48
CA LEU A 99 6.28 15.07 -4.96
C LEU A 99 7.49 15.60 -5.75
N TRP A 100 8.64 15.64 -5.08
CA TRP A 100 9.91 15.91 -5.77
C TRP A 100 11.05 15.10 -5.16
N ASP A 101 12.09 14.91 -5.97
CA ASP A 101 13.34 14.32 -5.51
C ASP A 101 14.17 15.37 -4.77
N ALA A 102 14.42 15.12 -3.49
CA ALA A 102 15.21 16.00 -2.64
C ALA A 102 16.63 16.23 -3.18
N ASN A 103 17.15 15.30 -3.99
CA ASN A 103 18.50 15.39 -4.56
C ASN A 103 18.62 16.44 -5.68
N ILE A 104 17.50 16.92 -6.24
CA ILE A 104 17.50 17.94 -7.31
C ILE A 104 17.83 19.31 -6.77
N ILE A 105 17.41 19.61 -5.55
CA ILE A 105 17.62 20.93 -4.93
C ILE A 105 18.99 20.91 -4.23
N ASP A 106 20.07 21.02 -5.00
CA ASP A 106 21.41 21.23 -4.45
C ASP A 106 21.47 22.58 -3.72
N ASN A 107 21.98 22.55 -2.49
CA ASN A 107 22.41 23.70 -1.68
C ASN A 107 21.37 24.59 -0.99
N ALA A 108 20.10 24.31 -0.98
CA ALA A 108 19.14 25.05 -0.17
C ALA A 108 18.89 24.41 1.22
N GLY A 109 19.95 24.08 1.95
CA GLY A 109 20.02 24.11 3.42
C GLY A 109 19.09 23.25 4.27
N GLN A 110 18.04 22.67 3.75
CA GLN A 110 17.13 21.79 4.51
C GLN A 110 17.30 20.34 4.09
N ARG A 111 18.33 19.71 4.64
CA ARG A 111 18.44 18.25 4.63
C ARG A 111 17.52 17.71 5.72
N VAL A 112 16.50 17.01 5.35
CA VAL A 112 15.65 16.28 6.31
C VAL A 112 16.47 15.14 6.87
N GLY A 113 16.98 15.31 8.08
CA GLY A 113 17.59 14.26 8.85
C GLY A 113 16.49 13.48 9.54
N THR A 114 16.20 12.27 9.10
CA THR A 114 15.40 11.36 9.88
C THR A 114 16.32 10.38 10.59
N THR A 115 16.30 10.37 11.91
CA THR A 115 16.89 9.27 12.68
C THR A 115 15.98 8.06 12.49
N PRO A 116 16.46 6.89 12.04
CA PRO A 116 15.62 5.70 11.98
C PRO A 116 15.20 5.33 13.39
N SER A 117 13.99 5.68 13.80
CA SER A 117 13.42 5.12 15.01
C SER A 117 12.84 3.74 14.66
N GLN A 118 12.93 2.79 15.60
CA GLN A 118 12.49 1.42 15.42
C GLN A 118 10.98 1.24 15.13
N ALA A 119 10.21 2.31 15.13
CA ALA A 119 8.77 2.29 14.89
C ALA A 119 8.38 3.31 13.82
N TRP A 120 8.60 2.95 12.56
CA TRP A 120 8.25 3.76 11.39
C TRP A 120 6.76 4.18 11.34
N PHE A 121 5.84 3.48 12.02
CA PHE A 121 4.43 3.84 12.17
C PHE A 121 4.16 5.03 13.09
N GLN A 122 5.14 5.52 13.84
CA GLN A 122 4.93 6.49 14.91
C GLN A 122 5.35 7.92 14.58
N GLN A 123 5.83 8.17 13.36
CA GLN A 123 6.28 9.51 12.98
C GLN A 123 5.16 10.30 12.26
N VAL A 124 4.06 10.46 12.94
CA VAL A 124 2.94 11.31 12.52
C VAL A 124 2.83 12.47 13.48
N SER A 125 2.83 13.69 12.95
CA SER A 125 2.60 14.90 13.71
C SER A 125 1.43 15.66 13.08
N ALA A 126 0.50 16.14 13.91
CA ALA A 126 -0.64 16.92 13.46
C ALA A 126 -0.51 18.36 13.95
N SER A 127 -1.01 19.32 13.17
CA SER A 127 -1.23 20.68 13.64
C SER A 127 -2.32 20.71 14.72
N ASP A 128 -2.32 21.74 15.58
CA ASP A 128 -3.28 21.86 16.69
C ASP A 128 -4.73 21.87 16.21
N ASP A 129 -5.01 22.44 15.05
CA ASP A 129 -6.33 22.45 14.41
C ASP A 129 -6.67 21.17 13.67
N GLY A 130 -5.73 20.20 13.60
CA GLY A 130 -5.87 18.93 12.89
C GLY A 130 -5.93 19.04 11.36
N ARG A 131 -5.72 20.23 10.78
CA ARG A 131 -5.72 20.44 9.32
C ARG A 131 -4.55 19.75 8.64
N PHE A 132 -3.35 19.90 9.20
CA PHE A 132 -2.13 19.37 8.62
C PHE A 132 -1.66 18.12 9.34
N LEU A 133 -1.21 17.14 8.56
CA LEU A 133 -0.60 15.91 9.06
C LEU A 133 0.75 15.70 8.37
N ALA A 134 1.82 15.78 9.12
CA ALA A 134 3.16 15.48 8.66
C ALA A 134 3.51 13.99 8.92
N HIS A 135 4.15 13.37 7.95
CA HIS A 135 4.60 11.98 8.00
C HIS A 135 6.07 11.90 7.64
N HIS A 136 6.83 11.24 8.50
CA HIS A 136 8.25 11.02 8.33
C HIS A 136 8.53 9.55 8.11
N LEU A 137 9.26 9.23 7.05
CA LEU A 137 9.86 7.94 6.79
C LEU A 137 11.38 8.13 6.57
N PRO A 138 12.18 7.06 6.53
CA PRO A 138 13.63 7.21 6.39
C PRO A 138 14.10 8.07 5.23
N ASN A 139 13.36 8.07 4.12
CA ASN A 139 13.73 8.83 2.91
C ASN A 139 12.63 9.79 2.45
N THR A 140 11.48 9.79 3.10
CA THR A 140 10.32 10.58 2.70
C THR A 140 9.85 11.49 3.83
N LEU A 141 9.65 12.75 3.51
CA LEU A 141 8.88 13.68 4.31
C LEU A 141 7.67 14.11 3.51
N SER A 142 6.47 13.93 4.06
CA SER A 142 5.23 14.36 3.41
C SER A 142 4.30 15.05 4.41
N CYS A 143 3.44 15.90 3.90
CA CYS A 143 2.42 16.59 4.67
C CYS A 143 1.09 16.60 3.89
N LEU A 144 0.03 16.17 4.55
CA LEU A 144 -1.34 16.21 4.04
C LEU A 144 -2.02 17.49 4.55
N ASP A 145 -2.53 18.33 3.66
CA ASP A 145 -3.52 19.35 3.95
C ASP A 145 -4.94 18.78 3.71
N ARG A 146 -5.66 18.54 4.78
CA ARG A 146 -7.02 17.96 4.76
C ARG A 146 -8.06 18.90 4.15
N VAL A 147 -7.83 20.21 4.21
CA VAL A 147 -8.77 21.19 3.67
C VAL A 147 -8.61 21.32 2.16
N GLN A 148 -7.38 21.30 1.68
CA GLN A 148 -7.09 21.37 0.24
C GLN A 148 -7.13 19.99 -0.44
N ASN A 149 -7.23 18.90 0.31
CA ASN A 149 -7.06 17.53 -0.19
C ASN A 149 -5.76 17.40 -0.99
N ARG A 150 -4.66 17.82 -0.38
CA ARG A 150 -3.36 17.87 -1.04
C ARG A 150 -2.27 17.25 -0.19
N ILE A 151 -1.52 16.35 -0.78
CA ILE A 151 -0.30 15.80 -0.19
C ILE A 151 0.89 16.41 -0.89
N LEU A 152 1.75 17.08 -0.12
CA LEU A 152 3.07 17.52 -0.55
C LEU A 152 4.13 16.62 0.05
N GLY A 153 5.17 16.30 -0.73
CA GLY A 153 6.24 15.48 -0.17
C GLY A 153 7.54 15.55 -0.95
N MET A 154 8.63 15.35 -0.24
CA MET A 154 9.94 15.17 -0.81
C MET A 154 10.47 13.78 -0.50
N ILE A 155 11.19 13.19 -1.45
CA ILE A 155 11.77 11.86 -1.37
C ILE A 155 13.25 11.96 -1.72
N ALA A 156 14.13 11.56 -0.83
CA ALA A 156 15.55 11.41 -1.13
C ALA A 156 15.76 10.09 -1.88
N TRP A 157 15.56 10.15 -3.20
CA TRP A 157 15.59 8.95 -4.03
C TRP A 157 16.99 8.35 -4.13
N HIS A 158 17.08 7.04 -3.98
CA HIS A 158 18.25 6.21 -4.31
C HIS A 158 17.80 4.76 -4.57
N PRO A 159 18.61 3.95 -5.28
CA PRO A 159 18.23 2.58 -5.64
C PRO A 159 17.92 1.65 -4.46
N GLU A 160 18.51 1.92 -3.30
CA GLU A 160 18.34 1.16 -2.05
C GLU A 160 17.33 1.83 -1.09
N ILE A 161 16.40 2.64 -1.61
CA ILE A 161 15.35 3.26 -0.79
C ILE A 161 14.56 2.17 -0.05
N PHE A 162 14.07 2.50 1.14
CA PHE A 162 13.27 1.60 1.96
C PHE A 162 12.15 0.95 1.15
N ILE A 163 12.04 -0.38 1.20
CA ILE A 163 11.19 -1.15 0.28
C ILE A 163 9.71 -0.71 0.32
N TYR A 164 9.21 -0.33 1.50
CA TYR A 164 7.83 0.14 1.64
C TYR A 164 7.62 1.50 0.97
N GLU A 165 8.63 2.39 0.97
CA GLU A 165 8.56 3.67 0.24
C GLU A 165 8.57 3.46 -1.27
N ARG A 166 9.17 2.36 -1.74
CA ARG A 166 9.18 1.99 -3.16
C ARG A 166 7.89 1.28 -3.59
N GLY A 167 7.48 0.26 -2.85
CA GLY A 167 6.37 -0.60 -3.25
C GLY A 167 4.99 -0.07 -2.88
N LYS A 168 4.91 0.70 -1.80
CA LYS A 168 3.66 1.31 -1.29
C LYS A 168 3.92 2.75 -0.86
N PRO A 169 4.28 3.64 -1.81
CA PRO A 169 4.63 5.02 -1.49
C PRO A 169 3.45 5.74 -0.85
N LEU A 170 3.77 6.68 0.05
CA LEU A 170 2.77 7.53 0.73
C LEU A 170 1.68 6.76 1.47
N THR A 171 1.97 5.55 1.95
CA THR A 171 0.96 4.72 2.63
C THR A 171 0.23 5.50 3.73
N LEU A 172 0.93 6.08 4.70
CA LEU A 172 0.30 6.75 5.84
C LEU A 172 -0.60 7.94 5.45
N PRO A 173 -0.15 8.93 4.64
CA PRO A 173 -1.02 10.02 4.23
C PRO A 173 -2.22 9.56 3.40
N LEU A 174 -2.07 8.53 2.57
CA LEU A 174 -3.18 7.97 1.79
C LEU A 174 -4.20 7.26 2.69
N LEU A 175 -3.76 6.43 3.64
CA LEU A 175 -4.64 5.76 4.59
C LEU A 175 -5.44 6.77 5.41
N GLN A 176 -4.76 7.86 5.83
CA GLN A 176 -5.41 8.91 6.60
C GLN A 176 -6.45 9.66 5.76
N TRP A 177 -6.08 10.07 4.55
CA TRP A 177 -6.98 10.79 3.66
C TRP A 177 -8.21 9.96 3.28
N LEU A 178 -8.03 8.67 2.94
CA LEU A 178 -9.12 7.76 2.62
C LEU A 178 -10.06 7.57 3.83
N GLY A 179 -9.50 7.40 5.03
CA GLY A 179 -10.28 7.30 6.27
C GLY A 179 -11.12 8.55 6.56
N ASP A 180 -10.58 9.74 6.27
CA ASP A 180 -11.29 11.02 6.41
C ASP A 180 -12.45 11.15 5.40
N HIS A 181 -12.43 10.37 4.30
CA HIS A 181 -13.44 10.36 3.23
C HIS A 181 -14.36 9.13 3.25
N ASP A 182 -14.56 8.53 4.40
CA ASP A 182 -15.44 7.37 4.61
C ASP A 182 -15.04 6.11 3.82
N LEU A 183 -13.75 5.99 3.48
CA LEU A 183 -13.15 4.84 2.82
C LEU A 183 -12.15 4.15 3.76
N PRO A 184 -12.63 3.40 4.75
CA PRO A 184 -11.72 2.73 5.66
C PRO A 184 -10.82 1.76 4.91
N VAL A 185 -9.53 1.82 5.21
CA VAL A 185 -8.56 0.86 4.68
C VAL A 185 -8.39 -0.27 5.69
N ILE A 186 -8.30 -1.48 5.18
CA ILE A 186 -8.13 -2.68 5.99
C ILE A 186 -6.86 -3.43 5.61
N HIS A 187 -6.30 -4.15 6.59
CA HIS A 187 -5.15 -5.02 6.37
C HIS A 187 -5.62 -6.41 5.90
N ALA A 188 -5.82 -6.55 4.62
CA ALA A 188 -6.32 -7.76 3.98
C ALA A 188 -5.73 -7.96 2.59
N GLY A 189 -5.83 -9.17 2.06
CA GLY A 189 -5.71 -9.43 0.63
C GLY A 189 -7.08 -9.42 -0.02
N LEU A 190 -7.17 -9.02 -1.29
CA LEU A 190 -8.39 -9.10 -2.08
C LEU A 190 -8.06 -9.63 -3.47
N VAL A 191 -8.65 -10.77 -3.79
CA VAL A 191 -8.55 -11.43 -5.09
C VAL A 191 -9.94 -11.65 -5.66
N ALA A 192 -10.05 -11.80 -6.98
CA ALA A 192 -11.35 -12.02 -7.60
C ALA A 192 -11.30 -13.08 -8.69
N ARG A 193 -12.43 -13.70 -8.95
CA ARG A 193 -12.64 -14.57 -10.11
C ARG A 193 -14.00 -14.31 -10.71
N ALA A 194 -14.04 -14.11 -12.01
CA ALA A 194 -15.27 -13.77 -12.74
C ALA A 194 -16.04 -12.56 -12.13
N GLY A 195 -15.31 -11.52 -11.71
CA GLY A 195 -15.87 -10.30 -11.12
C GLY A 195 -16.33 -10.43 -9.66
N ARG A 196 -16.07 -11.56 -9.00
CA ARG A 196 -16.50 -11.86 -7.63
C ARG A 196 -15.32 -11.85 -6.67
N GLY A 197 -15.33 -10.99 -5.68
CA GLY A 197 -14.23 -10.75 -4.75
C GLY A 197 -14.23 -11.66 -3.52
N ALA A 198 -13.07 -12.24 -3.20
CA ALA A 198 -12.80 -12.93 -1.94
C ALA A 198 -11.81 -12.13 -1.11
N LEU A 199 -12.25 -11.66 0.06
CA LEU A 199 -11.42 -10.94 1.02
C LEU A 199 -10.65 -11.93 1.90
N LEU A 200 -9.31 -11.85 1.87
CA LEU A 200 -8.41 -12.73 2.61
C LEU A 200 -7.94 -12.03 3.89
N VAL A 201 -8.42 -12.50 5.02
CA VAL A 201 -8.20 -11.91 6.35
C VAL A 201 -7.39 -12.84 7.23
N GLY A 202 -6.60 -12.30 8.14
CA GLY A 202 -5.80 -13.07 9.09
C GLY A 202 -4.68 -12.24 9.69
N ARG A 203 -4.09 -12.74 10.78
CA ARG A 203 -2.95 -12.09 11.44
C ARG A 203 -1.72 -12.01 10.52
N SER A 204 -0.73 -11.23 10.91
CA SER A 204 0.59 -11.28 10.26
C SER A 204 1.11 -12.74 10.29
N GLY A 205 1.66 -13.22 9.17
CA GLY A 205 2.10 -14.59 9.02
C GLY A 205 1.00 -15.62 8.72
N ALA A 206 -0.27 -15.24 8.64
CA ALA A 206 -1.38 -16.16 8.30
C ALA A 206 -1.40 -16.63 6.83
N GLY A 207 -0.48 -16.14 6.00
CA GLY A 207 -0.35 -16.52 4.60
C GLY A 207 -1.15 -15.68 3.60
N LYS A 208 -1.76 -14.55 3.99
CA LYS A 208 -2.55 -13.69 3.08
C LYS A 208 -1.81 -13.39 1.78
N THR A 209 -0.61 -12.82 1.86
CA THR A 209 0.22 -12.47 0.71
C THR A 209 0.53 -13.68 -0.17
N THR A 210 0.95 -14.79 0.47
CA THR A 210 1.23 -16.05 -0.22
C THR A 210 0.01 -16.54 -0.99
N LEU A 211 -1.17 -16.51 -0.36
CA LEU A 211 -2.42 -16.95 -0.98
C LEU A 211 -2.84 -16.01 -2.11
N SER A 212 -2.80 -14.69 -1.90
CA SER A 212 -3.13 -13.71 -2.95
C SER A 212 -2.29 -13.92 -4.22
N LEU A 213 -0.99 -14.15 -4.06
CA LEU A 213 -0.08 -14.39 -5.18
C LEU A 213 -0.24 -15.77 -5.83
N ARG A 214 -0.59 -16.79 -5.06
CA ARG A 214 -0.96 -18.11 -5.61
C ARG A 214 -2.26 -18.00 -6.41
N CYS A 215 -3.26 -17.29 -5.91
CA CYS A 215 -4.50 -17.01 -6.64
C CYS A 215 -4.21 -16.28 -7.95
N LEU A 216 -3.40 -15.20 -7.91
CA LEU A 216 -2.99 -14.48 -9.11
C LEU A 216 -2.36 -15.41 -10.16
N ARG A 217 -1.45 -16.28 -9.75
CA ARG A 217 -0.85 -17.29 -10.62
C ARG A 217 -1.83 -18.33 -11.17
N SER A 218 -2.88 -18.63 -10.42
CA SER A 218 -3.95 -19.56 -10.82
C SER A 218 -5.05 -18.87 -11.65
N GLY A 219 -4.80 -17.65 -12.16
CA GLY A 219 -5.72 -16.94 -13.04
C GLY A 219 -6.82 -16.16 -12.34
N PHE A 220 -6.68 -15.89 -11.04
CA PHE A 220 -7.52 -14.90 -10.37
C PHE A 220 -7.07 -13.49 -10.71
N ASP A 221 -8.00 -12.55 -10.65
CA ASP A 221 -7.69 -11.14 -10.62
C ASP A 221 -7.12 -10.75 -9.25
N PHE A 222 -6.21 -9.77 -9.23
CA PHE A 222 -5.61 -9.20 -8.03
C PHE A 222 -6.12 -7.77 -7.86
N VAL A 223 -6.64 -7.47 -6.68
CA VAL A 223 -7.12 -6.13 -6.32
C VAL A 223 -6.18 -5.48 -5.31
N GLY A 224 -5.72 -6.21 -4.33
CA GLY A 224 -4.79 -5.66 -3.34
C GLY A 224 -4.22 -6.70 -2.37
N GLU A 225 -3.16 -6.28 -1.70
CA GLU A 225 -2.49 -7.02 -0.65
C GLU A 225 -2.00 -6.03 0.41
N ASP A 226 -2.09 -6.37 1.69
CA ASP A 226 -1.88 -5.54 2.88
C ASP A 226 -2.88 -4.39 3.04
N TYR A 227 -3.23 -3.67 1.99
CA TYR A 227 -4.11 -2.50 2.07
C TYR A 227 -5.21 -2.56 1.00
N VAL A 228 -6.45 -2.62 1.46
CA VAL A 228 -7.66 -2.57 0.62
C VAL A 228 -8.58 -1.50 1.20
N ALA A 229 -8.98 -0.53 0.38
CA ALA A 229 -9.98 0.45 0.81
C ALA A 229 -11.38 -0.12 0.61
N LEU A 230 -12.27 0.10 1.56
CA LEU A 230 -13.65 -0.37 1.51
C LEU A 230 -14.61 0.78 1.24
N GLU A 231 -15.56 0.55 0.35
CA GLU A 231 -16.65 1.48 0.06
C GLU A 231 -18.00 0.77 0.22
N ALA A 232 -18.79 1.23 1.19
CA ALA A 232 -20.16 0.78 1.34
C ALA A 232 -21.05 1.48 0.30
N LEU A 233 -21.70 0.71 -0.57
CA LEU A 233 -22.62 1.26 -1.55
C LEU A 233 -23.98 1.55 -0.90
N PRO A 234 -24.64 2.66 -1.29
CA PRO A 234 -25.93 3.07 -0.70
C PRO A 234 -27.03 2.03 -0.86
N GLU A 235 -26.96 1.21 -1.91
CA GLU A 235 -28.00 0.23 -2.24
C GLU A 235 -27.54 -1.20 -1.92
N GLY A 236 -28.35 -1.91 -1.15
CA GLY A 236 -28.30 -3.37 -1.02
C GLY A 236 -27.18 -3.95 -0.17
N GLY A 237 -26.51 -3.17 0.70
CA GLY A 237 -25.46 -3.69 1.59
C GLY A 237 -24.21 -4.22 0.88
N ARG A 238 -24.02 -3.86 -0.39
CA ARG A 238 -22.85 -4.25 -1.18
C ARG A 238 -21.64 -3.42 -0.77
N ILE A 239 -20.49 -4.08 -0.63
CA ILE A 239 -19.23 -3.43 -0.32
C ILE A 239 -18.26 -3.68 -1.46
N LEU A 240 -17.68 -2.59 -1.99
CA LEU A 240 -16.56 -2.67 -2.92
C LEU A 240 -15.25 -2.65 -2.14
N GLY A 241 -14.31 -3.47 -2.60
CA GLY A 241 -12.92 -3.36 -2.22
C GLY A 241 -12.11 -2.73 -3.34
N HIS A 242 -11.41 -1.65 -3.02
CA HIS A 242 -10.59 -0.89 -3.98
C HIS A 242 -9.11 -1.17 -3.81
N SER A 243 -8.41 -1.22 -4.93
CA SER A 243 -6.96 -1.32 -4.98
C SER A 243 -6.29 0.00 -4.61
N LEU A 244 -5.12 -0.11 -3.97
CA LEU A 244 -4.21 1.01 -3.72
C LEU A 244 -2.90 0.84 -4.47
N TYR A 245 -2.36 -0.38 -4.56
CA TYR A 245 -1.03 -0.63 -5.12
C TYR A 245 -0.96 -1.94 -5.91
N ALA A 246 -0.24 -1.92 -7.04
CA ALA A 246 0.12 -3.11 -7.81
C ALA A 246 1.42 -3.76 -7.28
N SER A 247 1.52 -3.91 -5.98
CA SER A 247 2.71 -4.49 -5.33
C SER A 247 2.33 -5.42 -4.18
N ALA A 248 3.22 -6.38 -3.90
CA ALA A 248 3.10 -7.29 -2.76
C ALA A 248 4.47 -7.43 -2.07
N PHE A 249 4.47 -7.71 -0.76
CA PHE A 249 5.70 -7.93 0.00
C PHE A 249 5.85 -9.39 0.40
N LEU A 250 6.85 -10.04 -0.18
CA LEU A 250 7.14 -11.47 -0.01
C LEU A 250 8.29 -11.67 0.98
N GLN A 251 8.17 -12.66 1.84
CA GLN A 251 9.34 -13.17 2.55
C GLN A 251 10.29 -13.81 1.55
N THR A 252 11.55 -13.38 1.57
CA THR A 252 12.57 -13.76 0.57
C THR A 252 12.75 -15.28 0.49
N GLU A 253 12.62 -15.98 1.60
CA GLU A 253 12.70 -17.45 1.69
C GLU A 253 11.55 -18.18 0.96
N HIS A 254 10.39 -17.54 0.80
CA HIS A 254 9.22 -18.13 0.14
C HIS A 254 9.18 -17.90 -1.38
N LEU A 255 10.07 -17.05 -1.91
CA LEU A 255 10.12 -16.70 -3.33
C LEU A 255 10.22 -17.88 -4.28
N PRO A 256 11.12 -18.88 -4.06
CA PRO A 256 11.28 -19.99 -5.00
C PRO A 256 10.00 -20.82 -5.16
N GLY A 257 9.22 -20.98 -4.09
CA GLY A 257 7.99 -21.78 -4.07
C GLY A 257 6.76 -21.11 -4.69
N LEU A 258 6.79 -19.78 -4.90
CA LEU A 258 5.63 -19.04 -5.42
C LEU A 258 5.62 -18.91 -6.94
N GLY A 259 6.77 -19.15 -7.60
CA GLY A 259 6.91 -19.03 -9.06
C GLY A 259 6.51 -17.64 -9.59
N ILE A 260 6.66 -16.60 -8.81
CA ILE A 260 6.52 -15.21 -9.26
C ILE A 260 7.70 -14.92 -10.20
N PRO A 261 7.47 -14.33 -11.39
CA PRO A 261 8.56 -14.01 -12.30
C PRO A 261 9.63 -13.16 -11.60
N GLY A 262 10.90 -13.49 -11.79
CA GLY A 262 12.03 -12.77 -11.20
C GLY A 262 12.06 -11.27 -11.55
N THR A 263 11.49 -10.90 -12.70
CA THR A 263 11.31 -9.51 -13.13
C THR A 263 10.37 -8.69 -12.26
N CYS A 264 9.52 -9.35 -11.45
CA CYS A 264 8.66 -8.68 -10.49
C CYS A 264 9.39 -8.33 -9.19
N ILE A 265 10.53 -8.97 -8.91
CA ILE A 265 11.18 -8.91 -7.61
C ILE A 265 12.32 -7.88 -7.63
N HIS A 266 12.29 -6.97 -6.67
CA HIS A 266 13.37 -6.04 -6.45
C HIS A 266 14.30 -6.55 -5.33
N THR A 267 15.55 -6.81 -5.67
CA THR A 267 16.55 -7.39 -4.77
C THR A 267 17.36 -6.36 -3.97
N GLY A 268 16.91 -5.11 -3.88
CA GLY A 268 17.52 -4.11 -3.01
C GLY A 268 17.42 -4.56 -1.56
N ARG A 269 18.50 -5.12 -1.03
CA ARG A 269 18.55 -5.60 0.35
C ARG A 269 18.90 -4.46 1.28
N GLN A 270 18.01 -4.14 2.20
CA GLN A 270 18.42 -3.59 3.47
C GLN A 270 18.81 -4.77 4.40
N PRO A 271 19.85 -4.66 5.20
CA PRO A 271 20.41 -5.80 5.95
C PRO A 271 19.42 -6.49 6.90
N ASP A 272 18.33 -5.84 7.27
CA ASP A 272 17.37 -6.30 8.28
C ASP A 272 16.00 -6.67 7.69
N GLU A 273 15.86 -6.69 6.35
CA GLU A 273 14.57 -6.95 5.72
C GLU A 273 14.47 -8.37 5.18
N HIS A 274 13.63 -9.17 5.83
CA HIS A 274 13.28 -10.52 5.38
C HIS A 274 12.29 -10.53 4.22
N LYS A 275 11.87 -9.34 3.71
CA LYS A 275 10.87 -9.20 2.64
C LYS A 275 11.45 -8.52 1.41
N SER A 276 10.97 -8.95 0.26
CA SER A 276 11.25 -8.34 -1.05
C SER A 276 9.96 -7.82 -1.68
N PRO A 277 9.95 -6.60 -2.25
CA PRO A 277 8.80 -6.10 -2.98
C PRO A 277 8.68 -6.81 -4.33
N ALA A 278 7.49 -7.30 -4.64
CA ALA A 278 7.11 -7.78 -5.96
C ALA A 278 6.21 -6.73 -6.64
N MET A 279 6.66 -6.20 -7.77
CA MET A 279 5.89 -5.27 -8.61
C MET A 279 5.14 -6.07 -9.67
N LEU A 280 3.82 -6.00 -9.67
CA LEU A 280 2.95 -6.87 -10.48
C LEU A 280 2.52 -6.23 -11.82
N ASP A 281 2.74 -4.93 -11.95
CA ASP A 281 2.27 -4.06 -13.03
C ASP A 281 2.58 -4.56 -14.46
N ARG A 282 3.77 -5.14 -14.67
CA ARG A 282 4.21 -5.58 -16.00
C ARG A 282 3.86 -7.03 -16.32
N SER A 283 3.98 -7.91 -15.35
CA SER A 283 3.81 -9.36 -15.58
C SER A 283 2.38 -9.83 -15.42
N PHE A 284 1.53 -9.05 -14.75
CA PHE A 284 0.14 -9.40 -14.43
C PHE A 284 -0.84 -8.26 -14.74
N SER A 285 -0.48 -7.34 -15.63
CA SER A 285 -1.28 -6.15 -15.97
C SER A 285 -2.75 -6.47 -16.30
N GLU A 286 -2.99 -7.56 -17.02
CA GLU A 286 -4.33 -8.00 -17.41
C GLU A 286 -5.19 -8.53 -16.25
N GLN A 287 -4.56 -8.89 -15.14
CA GLN A 287 -5.22 -9.44 -13.96
C GLN A 287 -5.33 -8.42 -12.82
N LEU A 288 -4.77 -7.22 -12.96
CA LEU A 288 -4.92 -6.16 -11.96
C LEU A 288 -6.28 -5.49 -12.11
N ARG A 289 -6.99 -5.31 -10.99
CA ARG A 289 -8.30 -4.63 -10.96
C ARG A 289 -8.26 -3.45 -9.99
N SER A 290 -8.89 -2.35 -10.39
CA SER A 290 -9.03 -1.17 -9.53
C SER A 290 -10.03 -1.38 -8.40
N ALA A 291 -11.07 -2.18 -8.61
CA ALA A 291 -12.08 -2.49 -7.61
C ALA A 291 -12.85 -3.78 -7.95
N VAL A 292 -13.45 -4.38 -6.93
CA VAL A 292 -14.37 -5.51 -7.07
C VAL A 292 -15.37 -5.55 -5.92
N GLY A 293 -16.58 -6.06 -6.18
CA GLY A 293 -17.54 -6.38 -5.13
C GLY A 293 -17.05 -7.53 -4.25
N ILE A 294 -17.08 -7.35 -2.93
CA ILE A 294 -16.71 -8.41 -2.00
C ILE A 294 -17.90 -9.32 -1.78
N GLU A 295 -17.78 -10.59 -2.16
CA GLU A 295 -18.85 -11.58 -2.04
C GLU A 295 -18.57 -12.66 -0.98
N ALA A 296 -17.32 -12.82 -0.58
CA ALA A 296 -16.93 -13.76 0.48
C ALA A 296 -15.74 -13.24 1.29
N MET A 297 -15.65 -13.69 2.54
CA MET A 297 -14.50 -13.46 3.42
C MET A 297 -13.89 -14.78 3.83
N ALA A 298 -12.58 -14.92 3.68
CA ALA A 298 -11.81 -16.08 4.11
C ALA A 298 -10.82 -15.70 5.23
N LEU A 299 -11.02 -16.25 6.43
CA LEU A 299 -10.02 -16.23 7.50
C LEU A 299 -8.94 -17.26 7.19
N THR A 300 -7.80 -16.79 6.72
CA THR A 300 -6.73 -17.65 6.18
C THR A 300 -5.82 -18.22 7.28
N ARG A 301 -5.40 -19.46 7.10
CA ARG A 301 -4.42 -20.13 7.94
C ARG A 301 -3.63 -21.16 7.14
N ILE A 302 -2.30 -21.04 7.16
CA ILE A 302 -1.42 -22.10 6.63
C ILE A 302 -1.35 -23.22 7.66
N VAL A 303 -1.52 -24.45 7.20
CA VAL A 303 -1.43 -25.67 8.01
C VAL A 303 -0.52 -26.69 7.34
N ASP A 304 0.05 -27.58 8.14
CA ASP A 304 0.92 -28.65 7.63
C ASP A 304 0.05 -29.84 7.13
N THR A 305 -0.58 -29.60 5.97
CA THR A 305 -1.38 -30.62 5.25
C THR A 305 -1.17 -30.47 3.75
N THR A 306 -1.58 -31.47 2.97
CA THR A 306 -1.54 -31.40 1.50
C THR A 306 -2.82 -30.82 0.90
N GLY A 307 -3.89 -30.70 1.68
CA GLY A 307 -5.22 -30.33 1.22
C GLY A 307 -5.69 -28.96 1.74
N THR A 308 -6.96 -28.74 1.52
CA THR A 308 -7.70 -27.53 1.95
C THR A 308 -8.86 -27.96 2.85
N ARG A 309 -9.12 -27.17 3.91
CA ARG A 309 -10.32 -27.34 4.73
C ARG A 309 -11.05 -26.01 4.80
N ILE A 310 -12.33 -26.04 4.51
CA ILE A 310 -13.22 -24.87 4.58
C ILE A 310 -14.28 -25.14 5.63
N SER A 311 -14.51 -24.18 6.50
CA SER A 311 -15.60 -24.25 7.48
C SER A 311 -16.23 -22.86 7.68
N PRO A 312 -17.55 -22.77 7.92
CA PRO A 312 -18.20 -21.49 8.17
C PRO A 312 -17.68 -20.87 9.48
N VAL A 313 -17.64 -19.54 9.52
CA VAL A 313 -17.22 -18.76 10.69
C VAL A 313 -18.38 -17.89 11.14
N ARG A 314 -18.55 -17.73 12.45
CA ARG A 314 -19.54 -16.84 13.04
C ARG A 314 -19.15 -15.37 12.76
N LYS A 315 -20.15 -14.53 12.47
CA LYS A 315 -19.95 -13.11 12.15
C LYS A 315 -19.14 -12.35 13.22
N GLY A 316 -19.42 -12.58 14.50
CA GLY A 316 -18.66 -11.96 15.59
C GLY A 316 -17.18 -12.36 15.63
N GLU A 317 -16.85 -13.61 15.29
CA GLU A 317 -15.46 -14.06 15.17
C GLU A 317 -14.78 -13.42 13.96
N ALA A 318 -15.46 -13.37 12.82
CA ALA A 318 -14.95 -12.74 11.61
C ALA A 318 -14.68 -11.24 11.81
N LEU A 319 -15.61 -10.53 12.45
CA LEU A 319 -15.45 -9.12 12.79
C LEU A 319 -14.25 -8.89 13.73
N LEU A 320 -14.07 -9.75 14.73
CA LEU A 320 -12.97 -9.64 15.67
C LEU A 320 -11.60 -9.84 14.97
N GLU A 321 -11.47 -10.83 14.09
CA GLU A 321 -10.23 -11.07 13.35
C GLU A 321 -9.94 -9.96 12.35
N LEU A 322 -10.96 -9.45 11.64
CA LEU A 322 -10.84 -8.32 10.74
C LEU A 322 -10.43 -7.05 11.50
N ALA A 323 -11.08 -6.77 12.63
CA ALA A 323 -10.79 -5.61 13.47
C ALA A 323 -9.36 -5.66 14.04
N LYS A 324 -8.93 -6.79 14.58
CA LYS A 324 -7.55 -6.96 15.10
C LYS A 324 -6.50 -6.69 14.03
N GLY A 325 -6.71 -7.21 12.81
CA GLY A 325 -5.77 -7.00 11.70
C GLY A 325 -5.73 -5.54 11.22
N SER A 326 -6.85 -4.83 11.28
CA SER A 326 -6.98 -3.50 10.67
C SER A 326 -6.86 -2.36 11.68
N LEU A 327 -7.63 -2.41 12.79
CA LEU A 327 -7.68 -1.30 13.77
C LEU A 327 -6.38 -1.10 14.54
N LEU A 328 -5.60 -2.18 14.77
CA LEU A 328 -4.34 -2.11 15.49
C LEU A 328 -3.15 -1.73 14.62
N GLN A 329 -3.28 -1.84 13.30
CA GLN A 329 -2.17 -1.62 12.36
C GLN A 329 -2.31 -0.32 11.56
N ILE A 330 -3.52 0.24 11.49
CA ILE A 330 -3.80 1.44 10.72
C ILE A 330 -4.10 2.60 11.68
N PRO A 331 -3.35 3.71 11.62
CA PRO A 331 -3.60 4.87 12.46
C PRO A 331 -5.00 5.47 12.21
N ASN A 332 -5.64 5.96 13.27
CA ASN A 332 -6.88 6.73 13.23
C ASN A 332 -8.11 6.03 12.62
N VAL A 333 -8.21 4.72 12.76
CA VAL A 333 -9.43 3.99 12.41
C VAL A 333 -10.52 4.32 13.43
N GLY A 334 -11.43 5.21 13.04
CA GLY A 334 -12.52 5.70 13.92
C GLY A 334 -13.75 4.80 13.93
N MET A 335 -14.80 5.24 14.66
CA MET A 335 -16.10 4.55 14.76
C MET A 335 -16.77 4.33 13.40
N ARG A 336 -16.54 5.23 12.42
CA ARG A 336 -17.07 5.09 11.06
C ARG A 336 -16.48 3.87 10.34
N SER A 337 -15.18 3.67 10.46
CA SER A 337 -14.52 2.50 9.89
C SER A 337 -15.07 1.20 10.47
N PHE A 338 -15.29 1.18 11.81
CA PHE A 338 -15.88 0.02 12.46
C PHE A 338 -17.29 -0.30 11.92
N LYS A 339 -18.09 0.73 11.60
CA LYS A 339 -19.42 0.55 11.00
C LYS A 339 -19.33 -0.18 9.64
N VAL A 340 -18.43 0.23 8.77
CA VAL A 340 -18.22 -0.43 7.45
C VAL A 340 -17.76 -1.88 7.63
N LEU A 341 -16.87 -2.14 8.61
CA LEU A 341 -16.43 -3.51 8.91
C LEU A 341 -17.58 -4.39 9.43
N ALA A 342 -18.46 -3.84 10.26
CA ALA A 342 -19.63 -4.53 10.75
C ALA A 342 -20.63 -4.81 9.63
N GLU A 343 -20.89 -3.86 8.75
CA GLU A 343 -21.72 -4.03 7.57
C GLU A 343 -21.16 -5.11 6.62
N LEU A 344 -19.85 -5.11 6.37
CA LEU A 344 -19.19 -6.13 5.57
C LEU A 344 -19.46 -7.53 6.13
N VAL A 345 -19.18 -7.74 7.41
CA VAL A 345 -19.36 -9.05 8.05
C VAL A 345 -20.83 -9.45 8.12
N GLU A 346 -21.75 -8.48 8.20
CA GLU A 346 -23.19 -8.78 8.24
C GLU A 346 -23.70 -9.31 6.90
N HIS A 347 -23.24 -8.77 5.78
CA HIS A 347 -23.75 -9.09 4.45
C HIS A 347 -22.95 -10.17 3.71
N VAL A 348 -21.66 -10.38 4.08
CA VAL A 348 -20.78 -11.29 3.36
C VAL A 348 -20.60 -12.59 4.14
N PRO A 349 -20.79 -13.78 3.51
CA PRO A 349 -20.53 -15.06 4.15
C PRO A 349 -19.05 -15.20 4.51
N CYS A 350 -18.78 -15.67 5.74
CA CYS A 350 -17.44 -15.78 6.29
C CYS A 350 -17.04 -17.25 6.48
N TYR A 351 -15.84 -17.58 6.05
CA TYR A 351 -15.28 -18.93 6.12
C TYR A 351 -13.89 -18.91 6.75
N ARG A 352 -13.53 -20.01 7.40
CA ARG A 352 -12.14 -20.31 7.72
C ARG A 352 -11.57 -21.14 6.57
N LEU A 353 -10.44 -20.70 6.05
CA LEU A 353 -9.69 -21.38 5.01
C LEU A 353 -8.35 -21.84 5.58
N GLU A 354 -8.26 -23.13 5.91
CA GLU A 354 -7.02 -23.78 6.25
C GLU A 354 -6.48 -24.47 5.00
N TYR A 355 -5.26 -24.14 4.60
CA TYR A 355 -4.68 -24.67 3.36
C TYR A 355 -3.22 -25.07 3.54
N GLY A 356 -2.82 -26.08 2.80
CA GLY A 356 -1.49 -26.65 2.84
C GLY A 356 -0.46 -25.89 2.01
N LEU A 357 0.77 -26.40 2.01
CA LEU A 357 1.90 -25.82 1.29
C LEU A 357 1.85 -26.06 -0.23
N ALA A 358 1.02 -26.98 -0.73
CA ALA A 358 0.83 -27.20 -2.16
C ALA A 358 0.33 -25.92 -2.85
N LEU A 359 0.88 -25.62 -4.03
CA LEU A 359 0.67 -24.33 -4.71
C LEU A 359 -0.80 -24.06 -5.09
N ASP A 360 -1.53 -25.10 -5.41
CA ASP A 360 -2.92 -25.08 -5.88
C ASP A 360 -3.96 -25.23 -4.76
N ALA A 361 -3.56 -25.74 -3.59
CA ALA A 361 -4.49 -26.01 -2.50
C ALA A 361 -5.25 -24.75 -2.05
N GLY A 362 -4.54 -23.65 -1.84
CA GLY A 362 -5.14 -22.39 -1.42
C GLY A 362 -6.10 -21.77 -2.46
N PRO A 363 -5.69 -21.60 -3.73
CA PRO A 363 -6.55 -21.10 -4.80
C PRO A 363 -7.83 -21.92 -5.01
N ALA A 364 -7.75 -23.24 -5.00
CA ALA A 364 -8.93 -24.09 -5.09
C ALA A 364 -9.93 -23.85 -3.95
N GLY A 365 -9.42 -23.65 -2.72
CA GLY A 365 -10.27 -23.31 -1.58
C GLY A 365 -10.95 -21.94 -1.71
N VAL A 366 -10.27 -20.94 -2.28
CA VAL A 366 -10.89 -19.64 -2.56
C VAL A 366 -11.99 -19.77 -3.60
N ASP A 367 -11.79 -20.59 -4.63
CA ASP A 367 -12.78 -20.87 -5.67
C ASP A 367 -14.05 -21.54 -5.11
N GLU A 368 -13.86 -22.53 -4.23
CA GLU A 368 -14.95 -23.19 -3.53
C GLU A 368 -15.75 -22.24 -2.64
N ILE A 369 -15.05 -21.34 -1.91
CA ILE A 369 -15.69 -20.30 -1.08
C ILE A 369 -16.54 -19.36 -1.93
N LEU A 370 -16.02 -18.88 -3.06
CA LEU A 370 -16.76 -18.01 -3.98
C LEU A 370 -17.97 -18.73 -4.58
N SER A 371 -17.84 -20.00 -4.92
CA SER A 371 -18.95 -20.83 -5.42
C SER A 371 -20.06 -21.00 -4.38
N ALA A 372 -19.69 -21.35 -3.15
CA ALA A 372 -20.63 -21.49 -2.05
C ALA A 372 -21.32 -20.17 -1.65
N ALA A 373 -20.66 -19.02 -1.85
CA ALA A 373 -21.26 -17.71 -1.62
C ALA A 373 -22.33 -17.37 -2.66
N ALA A 374 -22.13 -17.75 -3.94
CA ALA A 374 -23.11 -17.53 -5.00
C ALA A 374 -24.42 -18.28 -4.75
N GLU A 375 -24.33 -19.54 -4.32
CA GLU A 375 -25.51 -20.38 -4.03
C GLU A 375 -26.40 -19.81 -2.90
N LYS A 376 -25.81 -19.03 -2.00
CA LYS A 376 -26.56 -18.39 -0.89
C LYS A 376 -27.20 -17.05 -1.28
N SER A 377 -26.80 -16.46 -2.39
CA SER A 377 -27.30 -15.17 -2.89
C SER A 377 -28.46 -15.33 -3.89
N THR A 378 -28.72 -16.56 -4.35
CA THR A 378 -29.88 -16.96 -5.15
C THR A 378 -31.00 -17.49 -4.27
#